data_8ff525a7bb0929a9c3017c68b177ed51
#
_entry.id   8ff525a7bb0929a9c3017c68b177ed51
#
_cell.length_a   1.000
_cell.length_b   1.000
_cell.length_c   1.000
_cell.angle_alpha   90.00
_cell.angle_beta   90.00
_cell.angle_gamma   90.00
#
_symmetry.space_group_name_H-M   'P 1'
#
loop_
_entity.id
_entity.type
_entity.pdbx_description
1 polymer ?
#
loop_
_entity_poly.entity_id
_entity_poly.type
_entity_poly.pdbx_seq_one_letter_code
_entity_poly.pdbx_strand_id
1 'polypeptide(L)'
;MNLSKQQEEIVKTEASQVVVIASAASGKTAVLVERVRYLLDQGTDPKKIVLITFTNAAAEELAERLGRPKGLFVGTIHSYANFLLLSNGNETQDLLEEEQFDKLFKRIKYNPDCIRPVEHLLLDESQDSNAAHFEFLLDMVQPENYMIMGDHKQSIYRWNGAYPEYLINLAKDPFVTTYELNENYRNATSILTYAKNIIMTAGYDYRDTSTPMRGISGKVIPDLEYNPQAIAKTFADMKDGFGEWFILTRTNAQIDEIANVLKRYGVPFDTFKRAQLDNKELNKKMKENTVKVLTIHTAKGLEANNVIVIGAKFYNLEERCISYVAATRARNQLIWTKMSYRKVALQKTTNWEK
;
A
#
# COMPACT_ATOMS: atom_id res chain seq x y z
N MET A 1 19.52 -12.67 1.06
CA MET A 1 18.16 -13.20 1.06
C MET A 1 18.04 -14.17 -0.10
N ASN A 2 17.47 -15.36 0.06
CA ASN A 2 17.32 -16.25 -1.11
C ASN A 2 16.06 -15.82 -1.85
N LEU A 3 16.23 -15.34 -3.08
CA LEU A 3 15.13 -15.04 -3.99
C LEU A 3 14.54 -16.33 -4.55
N SER A 4 13.24 -16.33 -4.88
CA SER A 4 12.65 -17.39 -5.68
C SER A 4 13.09 -17.28 -7.14
N LYS A 5 12.88 -18.34 -7.94
CA LYS A 5 13.19 -18.31 -9.37
C LYS A 5 12.50 -17.16 -10.11
N GLN A 6 11.24 -16.93 -9.77
CA GLN A 6 10.42 -15.84 -10.34
C GLN A 6 11.01 -14.46 -9.98
N GLN A 7 11.43 -14.29 -8.72
CA GLN A 7 12.08 -13.06 -8.28
C GLN A 7 13.45 -12.86 -8.93
N GLU A 8 14.27 -13.93 -9.06
CA GLU A 8 15.59 -13.86 -9.71
C GLU A 8 15.50 -13.48 -11.19
N GLU A 9 14.51 -14.03 -11.90
CA GLU A 9 14.27 -13.70 -13.31
C GLU A 9 13.97 -12.21 -13.50
N ILE A 10 13.13 -11.62 -12.64
CA ILE A 10 12.81 -10.20 -12.67
C ILE A 10 14.04 -9.35 -12.32
N VAL A 11 14.79 -9.75 -11.29
CA VAL A 11 16.00 -9.03 -10.87
C VAL A 11 17.04 -8.95 -11.99
N LYS A 12 17.19 -10.03 -12.80
CA LYS A 12 18.22 -10.15 -13.83
C LYS A 12 17.74 -9.83 -15.24
N THR A 13 16.49 -9.40 -15.42
CA THR A 13 15.97 -9.11 -16.76
C THR A 13 16.79 -8.07 -17.51
N GLU A 14 16.98 -8.29 -18.80
CA GLU A 14 17.66 -7.35 -19.72
C GLU A 14 16.66 -6.50 -20.51
N ALA A 15 15.36 -6.72 -20.30
CA ALA A 15 14.33 -5.94 -20.97
C ALA A 15 14.35 -4.47 -20.51
N SER A 16 14.23 -3.56 -21.48
CA SER A 16 14.28 -2.11 -21.23
C SER A 16 12.99 -1.58 -20.60
N GLN A 17 11.86 -2.12 -20.97
CA GLN A 17 10.53 -1.70 -20.53
C GLN A 17 9.85 -2.84 -19.79
N VAL A 18 9.78 -2.75 -18.48
CA VAL A 18 9.32 -3.83 -17.62
C VAL A 18 8.15 -3.38 -16.76
N VAL A 19 7.11 -4.19 -16.76
CA VAL A 19 6.00 -4.09 -15.80
C VAL A 19 5.97 -5.36 -14.96
N VAL A 20 5.80 -5.22 -13.65
CA VAL A 20 5.66 -6.33 -12.72
C VAL A 20 4.33 -6.21 -12.00
N ILE A 21 3.39 -7.07 -12.36
CA ILE A 21 2.13 -7.23 -11.63
C ILE A 21 2.39 -8.11 -10.42
N ALA A 22 2.41 -7.51 -9.26
CA ALA A 22 2.85 -8.17 -8.04
C ALA A 22 1.70 -8.31 -7.05
N SER A 23 1.30 -9.52 -6.75
CA SER A 23 0.27 -9.79 -5.73
C SER A 23 0.71 -9.34 -4.32
N ALA A 24 -0.26 -9.23 -3.42
CA ALA A 24 0.01 -8.92 -2.02
C ALA A 24 1.09 -9.86 -1.45
N ALA A 25 2.05 -9.29 -0.72
CA ALA A 25 3.09 -10.05 -0.01
C ALA A 25 3.97 -10.96 -0.90
N SER A 26 4.17 -10.60 -2.16
CA SER A 26 5.01 -11.35 -3.10
C SER A 26 6.51 -10.99 -3.05
N GLY A 27 6.89 -10.08 -2.13
CA GLY A 27 8.29 -9.68 -1.97
C GLY A 27 8.73 -8.56 -2.91
N LYS A 28 7.81 -7.71 -3.40
CA LYS A 28 8.10 -6.52 -4.25
C LYS A 28 9.34 -5.75 -3.81
N THR A 29 9.36 -5.34 -2.56
CA THR A 29 10.47 -4.55 -1.98
C THR A 29 11.82 -5.28 -2.06
N ALA A 30 11.83 -6.61 -1.85
CA ALA A 30 13.05 -7.41 -1.98
C ALA A 30 13.55 -7.43 -3.43
N VAL A 31 12.63 -7.62 -4.40
CA VAL A 31 12.97 -7.60 -5.83
C VAL A 31 13.54 -6.25 -6.24
N LEU A 32 12.95 -5.13 -5.79
CA LEU A 32 13.47 -3.79 -6.10
C LEU A 32 14.85 -3.55 -5.52
N VAL A 33 15.08 -3.91 -4.27
CA VAL A 33 16.40 -3.78 -3.61
C VAL A 33 17.45 -4.61 -4.35
N GLU A 34 17.14 -5.87 -4.65
CA GLU A 34 18.09 -6.75 -5.36
C GLU A 34 18.30 -6.31 -6.84
N ARG A 35 17.27 -5.74 -7.50
CA ARG A 35 17.42 -5.15 -8.83
C ARG A 35 18.40 -3.98 -8.81
N VAL A 36 18.28 -3.06 -7.87
CA VAL A 36 19.23 -1.94 -7.74
C VAL A 36 20.65 -2.45 -7.47
N ARG A 37 20.81 -3.43 -6.57
CA ARG A 37 22.11 -4.06 -6.31
C ARG A 37 22.71 -4.68 -7.57
N TYR A 38 21.89 -5.46 -8.29
CA TYR A 38 22.30 -6.07 -9.55
C TYR A 38 22.79 -5.01 -10.56
N LEU A 39 22.07 -3.90 -10.75
CA LEU A 39 22.47 -2.82 -11.65
C LEU A 39 23.80 -2.18 -11.23
N LEU A 40 23.98 -1.93 -9.93
CA LEU A 40 25.23 -1.40 -9.38
C LEU A 40 26.38 -2.38 -9.58
N ASP A 41 26.17 -3.68 -9.39
CA ASP A 41 27.18 -4.73 -9.61
C ASP A 41 27.53 -4.89 -11.09
N GLN A 42 26.61 -4.56 -12.02
CA GLN A 42 26.89 -4.48 -13.46
C GLN A 42 27.63 -3.19 -13.86
N GLY A 43 27.91 -2.29 -12.91
CA GLY A 43 28.67 -1.07 -13.14
C GLY A 43 27.85 0.16 -13.52
N THR A 44 26.52 0.11 -13.41
CA THR A 44 25.68 1.30 -13.63
C THR A 44 26.02 2.40 -12.62
N ASP A 45 26.20 3.63 -13.08
CA ASP A 45 26.42 4.79 -12.20
C ASP A 45 25.20 5.01 -11.29
N PRO A 46 25.37 5.00 -9.95
CA PRO A 46 24.26 5.26 -9.03
C PRO A 46 23.47 6.55 -9.33
N LYS A 47 24.13 7.58 -9.89
CA LYS A 47 23.48 8.84 -10.26
C LYS A 47 22.46 8.72 -11.38
N LYS A 48 22.56 7.65 -12.16
CA LYS A 48 21.65 7.35 -13.28
C LYS A 48 20.54 6.40 -12.91
N ILE A 49 20.50 5.93 -11.64
CA ILE A 49 19.44 5.07 -11.12
C ILE A 49 18.50 5.93 -10.27
N VAL A 50 17.20 5.83 -10.52
CA VAL A 50 16.15 6.53 -9.77
C VAL A 50 15.17 5.49 -9.24
N LEU A 51 15.05 5.38 -7.92
CA LEU A 51 14.11 4.50 -7.25
C LEU A 51 13.00 5.34 -6.58
N ILE A 52 11.78 5.16 -7.02
CA ILE A 52 10.62 5.91 -6.58
C ILE A 52 9.63 4.99 -5.88
N THR A 53 9.08 5.44 -4.76
CA THR A 53 7.98 4.81 -4.04
C THR A 53 6.92 5.84 -3.61
N PHE A 54 5.79 5.37 -3.10
CA PHE A 54 4.65 6.23 -2.82
C PHE A 54 4.80 7.08 -1.54
N THR A 55 5.54 6.61 -0.52
CA THR A 55 5.65 7.30 0.77
C THR A 55 7.09 7.54 1.17
N ASN A 56 7.33 8.62 1.94
CA ASN A 56 8.65 8.90 2.49
C ASN A 56 9.15 7.79 3.43
N ALA A 57 8.25 7.12 4.16
CA ALA A 57 8.60 6.01 5.03
C ALA A 57 9.13 4.80 4.23
N ALA A 58 8.49 4.46 3.11
CA ALA A 58 8.95 3.39 2.24
C ALA A 58 10.28 3.76 1.55
N ALA A 59 10.45 5.02 1.15
CA ALA A 59 11.70 5.52 0.58
C ALA A 59 12.87 5.40 1.57
N GLU A 60 12.65 5.77 2.83
CA GLU A 60 13.65 5.65 3.89
C GLU A 60 14.02 4.18 4.15
N GLU A 61 13.04 3.28 4.23
CA GLU A 61 13.28 1.84 4.38
C GLU A 61 14.09 1.27 3.20
N LEU A 62 13.76 1.66 1.97
CA LEU A 62 14.49 1.24 0.77
C LEU A 62 15.93 1.76 0.79
N ALA A 63 16.12 3.03 1.13
CA ALA A 63 17.45 3.64 1.23
C ALA A 63 18.33 2.97 2.29
N GLU A 64 17.75 2.63 3.46
CA GLU A 64 18.45 1.88 4.52
C GLU A 64 18.84 0.48 4.05
N ARG A 65 17.92 -0.26 3.41
CA ARG A 65 18.19 -1.61 2.90
C ARG A 65 19.28 -1.62 1.81
N LEU A 66 19.37 -0.55 1.02
CA LEU A 66 20.40 -0.38 -0.01
C LEU A 66 21.75 0.10 0.54
N GLY A 67 21.79 0.55 1.82
CA GLY A 67 23.03 1.12 2.40
C GLY A 67 23.34 2.52 1.90
N ARG A 68 22.36 3.25 1.36
CA ARG A 68 22.44 4.66 0.88
C ARG A 68 23.61 4.90 -0.09
N PRO A 69 23.67 4.23 -1.25
CA PRO A 69 24.75 4.44 -2.23
C PRO A 69 24.83 5.91 -2.63
N LYS A 70 26.04 6.48 -2.63
CA LYS A 70 26.22 7.90 -2.95
C LYS A 70 25.82 8.18 -4.41
N GLY A 71 24.85 9.07 -4.59
CA GLY A 71 24.36 9.48 -5.89
C GLY A 71 23.07 8.81 -6.32
N LEU A 72 22.73 7.63 -5.79
CA LEU A 72 21.43 6.99 -6.03
C LEU A 72 20.30 7.86 -5.46
N PHE A 73 19.32 8.15 -6.29
CA PHE A 73 18.07 8.79 -5.79
C PHE A 73 17.09 7.73 -5.30
N VAL A 74 16.64 7.85 -4.05
CA VAL A 74 15.55 7.07 -3.47
C VAL A 74 14.57 8.04 -2.82
N GLY A 75 13.33 8.07 -3.28
CA GLY A 75 12.36 9.05 -2.78
C GLY A 75 10.94 8.85 -3.31
N THR A 76 10.09 9.86 -3.08
CA THR A 76 8.77 9.94 -3.70
C THR A 76 8.84 10.67 -5.04
N ILE A 77 7.77 10.56 -5.85
CA ILE A 77 7.70 11.24 -7.16
C ILE A 77 7.88 12.76 -6.99
N HIS A 78 7.18 13.36 -6.02
CA HIS A 78 7.29 14.79 -5.75
C HIS A 78 8.66 15.19 -5.20
N SER A 79 9.28 14.35 -4.36
CA SER A 79 10.64 14.62 -3.89
C SER A 79 11.67 14.53 -5.03
N TYR A 80 11.43 13.68 -6.04
CA TYR A 80 12.29 13.62 -7.21
C TYR A 80 12.14 14.88 -8.09
N ALA A 81 10.92 15.33 -8.34
CA ALA A 81 10.67 16.58 -9.07
C ALA A 81 11.32 17.78 -8.35
N ASN A 82 11.17 17.85 -7.03
CA ASN A 82 11.81 18.88 -6.21
C ASN A 82 13.35 18.81 -6.29
N PHE A 83 13.91 17.62 -6.20
CA PHE A 83 15.35 17.39 -6.34
C PHE A 83 15.89 17.88 -7.70
N LEU A 84 15.21 17.63 -8.80
CA LEU A 84 15.59 18.09 -10.13
C LEU A 84 15.61 19.62 -10.21
N LEU A 85 14.56 20.27 -9.73
CA LEU A 85 14.45 21.73 -9.73
C LEU A 85 15.53 22.38 -8.86
N LEU A 86 15.70 21.95 -7.62
CA LEU A 86 16.72 22.48 -6.70
C LEU A 86 18.14 22.27 -7.25
N SER A 87 18.40 21.11 -7.85
CA SER A 87 19.71 20.80 -8.44
C SER A 87 20.08 21.70 -9.61
N ASN A 88 19.09 22.36 -10.21
CA ASN A 88 19.26 23.32 -11.31
C ASN A 88 19.08 24.78 -10.86
N GLY A 89 19.13 25.06 -9.55
CA GLY A 89 19.04 26.39 -8.98
C GLY A 89 17.65 27.01 -8.95
N ASN A 90 16.58 26.22 -9.15
CA ASN A 90 15.21 26.71 -9.04
C ASN A 90 14.76 26.68 -7.57
N GLU A 91 14.08 27.73 -7.15
CA GLU A 91 13.41 27.75 -5.84
C GLU A 91 12.09 26.99 -5.90
N THR A 92 11.74 26.25 -4.86
CA THR A 92 10.53 25.42 -4.77
C THR A 92 9.79 25.56 -3.45
N GLN A 93 10.32 26.35 -2.53
CA GLN A 93 9.80 26.45 -1.17
C GLN A 93 8.34 26.96 -1.15
N ASP A 94 7.98 27.90 -2.02
CA ASP A 94 6.62 28.38 -2.24
C ASP A 94 5.62 27.25 -2.51
N LEU A 95 5.99 26.31 -3.38
CA LEU A 95 5.11 25.21 -3.78
C LEU A 95 4.99 24.14 -2.68
N LEU A 96 6.04 23.94 -1.87
CA LEU A 96 6.03 22.99 -0.78
C LEU A 96 5.22 23.50 0.41
N GLU A 97 5.33 24.80 0.76
CA GLU A 97 4.57 25.44 1.83
C GLU A 97 3.05 25.50 1.54
N GLU A 98 2.69 25.67 0.27
CA GLU A 98 1.28 25.71 -0.17
C GLU A 98 0.73 24.29 -0.49
N GLU A 99 1.49 23.23 -0.28
CA GLU A 99 1.15 21.84 -0.62
C GLU A 99 0.76 21.64 -2.11
N GLN A 100 1.28 22.48 -3.01
CA GLN A 100 0.97 22.50 -4.44
C GLN A 100 1.93 21.58 -5.23
N PHE A 101 2.10 20.37 -4.79
CA PHE A 101 3.09 19.43 -5.31
C PHE A 101 2.99 19.16 -6.82
N ASP A 102 1.79 19.12 -7.40
CA ASP A 102 1.60 18.92 -8.85
C ASP A 102 2.12 20.09 -9.69
N LYS A 103 2.30 21.28 -9.11
CA LYS A 103 2.91 22.42 -9.80
C LYS A 103 4.41 22.23 -10.02
N LEU A 104 5.08 21.34 -9.28
CA LEU A 104 6.47 20.99 -9.53
C LEU A 104 6.64 20.43 -10.94
N PHE A 105 5.74 19.52 -11.37
CA PHE A 105 5.78 18.94 -12.73
C PHE A 105 5.59 20.02 -13.81
N LYS A 106 4.67 20.96 -13.58
CA LYS A 106 4.48 22.10 -14.51
C LYS A 106 5.75 22.95 -14.58
N ARG A 107 6.41 23.23 -13.46
CA ARG A 107 7.64 24.01 -13.41
C ARG A 107 8.76 23.30 -14.18
N ILE A 108 8.88 21.97 -14.08
CA ILE A 108 9.82 21.17 -14.86
C ILE A 108 9.49 21.24 -16.36
N LYS A 109 8.22 21.14 -16.73
CA LYS A 109 7.78 21.25 -18.15
C LYS A 109 8.24 22.54 -18.82
N TYR A 110 8.32 23.64 -18.06
CA TYR A 110 8.83 24.93 -18.54
C TYR A 110 10.35 25.10 -18.38
N ASN A 111 11.01 24.18 -17.68
CA ASN A 111 12.46 24.17 -17.44
C ASN A 111 13.05 22.77 -17.70
N PRO A 112 12.97 22.26 -18.94
CA PRO A 112 13.37 20.87 -19.23
C PRO A 112 14.86 20.61 -18.98
N ASP A 113 15.69 21.63 -19.00
CA ASP A 113 17.15 21.54 -18.73
C ASP A 113 17.47 21.08 -17.30
N CYS A 114 16.49 21.07 -16.38
CA CYS A 114 16.68 20.51 -15.05
C CYS A 114 16.66 18.97 -15.03
N ILE A 115 16.13 18.34 -16.08
CA ILE A 115 16.04 16.89 -16.19
C ILE A 115 17.43 16.33 -16.50
N ARG A 116 17.85 15.36 -15.69
CA ARG A 116 19.11 14.65 -15.88
C ARG A 116 18.86 13.31 -16.57
N PRO A 117 19.84 12.79 -17.37
CA PRO A 117 19.72 11.46 -17.94
C PRO A 117 19.52 10.39 -16.87
N VAL A 118 18.48 9.59 -17.04
CA VAL A 118 18.14 8.45 -16.19
C VAL A 118 18.30 7.18 -17.02
N GLU A 119 19.23 6.30 -16.61
CA GLU A 119 19.44 5.03 -17.27
C GLU A 119 18.42 3.98 -16.78
N HIS A 120 18.14 3.97 -15.46
CA HIS A 120 17.16 3.06 -14.88
C HIS A 120 16.21 3.80 -13.93
N LEU A 121 14.91 3.75 -14.23
CA LEU A 121 13.82 4.18 -13.37
C LEU A 121 13.11 2.95 -12.77
N LEU A 122 13.05 2.87 -11.45
CA LEU A 122 12.27 1.86 -10.73
C LEU A 122 11.14 2.55 -9.97
N LEU A 123 9.90 2.11 -10.19
CA LEU A 123 8.70 2.66 -9.54
C LEU A 123 7.99 1.57 -8.75
N ASP A 124 7.91 1.74 -7.43
CA ASP A 124 7.11 0.89 -6.54
C ASP A 124 5.71 1.46 -6.30
N GLU A 125 4.76 0.59 -5.93
CA GLU A 125 3.37 0.94 -5.61
C GLU A 125 2.69 1.80 -6.69
N SER A 126 2.99 1.52 -7.97
CA SER A 126 2.54 2.31 -9.12
C SER A 126 1.02 2.42 -9.24
N GLN A 127 0.24 1.49 -8.66
CA GLN A 127 -1.22 1.55 -8.62
C GLN A 127 -1.78 2.75 -7.84
N ASP A 128 -0.94 3.44 -7.06
CA ASP A 128 -1.32 4.65 -6.33
C ASP A 128 -0.95 5.94 -7.07
N SER A 129 -0.29 5.82 -8.23
CA SER A 129 0.07 6.94 -9.09
C SER A 129 -1.13 7.44 -9.92
N ASN A 130 -1.14 8.75 -10.21
CA ASN A 130 -2.10 9.38 -11.12
C ASN A 130 -1.50 9.59 -12.52
N ALA A 131 -2.29 10.10 -13.48
CA ALA A 131 -1.85 10.32 -14.84
C ALA A 131 -0.67 11.34 -14.94
N ALA A 132 -0.67 12.38 -14.12
CA ALA A 132 0.40 13.39 -14.11
C ALA A 132 1.74 12.79 -13.62
N HIS A 133 1.69 11.80 -12.71
CA HIS A 133 2.87 11.06 -12.26
C HIS A 133 3.52 10.28 -13.41
N PHE A 134 2.71 9.57 -14.20
CA PHE A 134 3.20 8.81 -15.35
C PHE A 134 3.69 9.74 -16.47
N GLU A 135 2.96 10.83 -16.79
CA GLU A 135 3.42 11.87 -17.73
C GLU A 135 4.78 12.42 -17.30
N PHE A 136 4.95 12.74 -16.02
CA PHE A 136 6.23 13.22 -15.52
C PHE A 136 7.36 12.19 -15.66
N LEU A 137 7.13 10.96 -15.23
CA LEU A 137 8.19 9.94 -15.19
C LEU A 137 8.53 9.38 -16.57
N LEU A 138 7.55 9.16 -17.44
CA LEU A 138 7.76 8.47 -18.71
C LEU A 138 7.90 9.44 -19.90
N ASP A 139 7.14 10.55 -19.91
CA ASP A 139 7.13 11.47 -21.05
C ASP A 139 8.07 12.66 -20.86
N MET A 140 8.30 13.14 -19.61
CA MET A 140 9.22 14.24 -19.34
C MET A 140 10.64 13.72 -19.00
N VAL A 141 10.79 12.81 -18.01
CA VAL A 141 12.08 12.26 -17.59
C VAL A 141 12.66 11.34 -18.66
N GLN A 142 11.82 10.55 -19.34
CA GLN A 142 12.20 9.66 -20.45
C GLN A 142 13.38 8.74 -20.11
N PRO A 143 13.26 7.85 -19.12
CA PRO A 143 14.36 6.96 -18.75
C PRO A 143 14.69 6.00 -19.90
N GLU A 144 15.96 5.62 -20.04
CA GLU A 144 16.38 4.61 -21.03
C GLU A 144 15.73 3.25 -20.75
N ASN A 145 15.65 2.89 -19.46
CA ASN A 145 15.02 1.66 -18.98
C ASN A 145 14.08 1.95 -17.82
N TYR A 146 12.95 1.26 -17.74
CA TYR A 146 12.10 1.34 -16.56
C TYR A 146 11.63 -0.02 -16.07
N MET A 147 11.42 -0.13 -14.76
CA MET A 147 10.72 -1.22 -14.10
C MET A 147 9.60 -0.64 -13.23
N ILE A 148 8.36 -0.80 -13.68
CA ILE A 148 7.16 -0.32 -12.97
C ILE A 148 6.51 -1.50 -12.28
N MET A 149 6.40 -1.41 -10.95
CA MET A 149 5.88 -2.50 -10.12
C MET A 149 4.65 -2.04 -9.34
N GLY A 150 3.62 -2.90 -9.29
CA GLY A 150 2.43 -2.58 -8.54
C GLY A 150 1.44 -3.74 -8.41
N ASP A 151 0.42 -3.53 -7.57
CA ASP A 151 -0.73 -4.41 -7.42
C ASP A 151 -2.02 -3.60 -7.55
N HIS A 152 -2.60 -3.59 -8.74
CA HIS A 152 -3.84 -2.86 -9.01
C HIS A 152 -5.01 -3.27 -8.09
N LYS A 153 -4.98 -4.49 -7.52
CA LYS A 153 -5.94 -4.98 -6.52
C LYS A 153 -5.80 -4.26 -5.16
N GLN A 154 -4.65 -3.61 -4.92
CA GLN A 154 -4.37 -2.81 -3.73
C GLN A 154 -4.48 -1.29 -3.96
N SER A 155 -5.07 -0.85 -5.09
CA SER A 155 -5.35 0.57 -5.34
C SER A 155 -6.56 1.02 -4.51
N ILE A 156 -6.30 1.77 -3.45
CA ILE A 156 -7.30 2.26 -2.51
C ILE A 156 -7.34 3.79 -2.37
N TYR A 157 -6.66 4.49 -3.30
CA TYR A 157 -6.56 5.96 -3.32
C TYR A 157 -7.19 6.57 -4.57
N ARG A 158 -8.20 5.91 -5.19
CA ARG A 158 -8.93 6.45 -6.35
C ARG A 158 -9.55 7.81 -6.07
N TRP A 159 -10.06 8.01 -4.86
CA TRP A 159 -10.57 9.29 -4.38
C TRP A 159 -9.50 10.41 -4.40
N ASN A 160 -8.21 10.06 -4.41
CA ASN A 160 -7.06 10.98 -4.52
C ASN A 160 -6.43 10.94 -5.91
N GLY A 161 -7.15 10.49 -6.93
CA GLY A 161 -6.72 10.47 -8.32
C GLY A 161 -5.85 9.29 -8.74
N ALA A 162 -5.64 8.27 -7.89
CA ALA A 162 -4.92 7.06 -8.30
C ALA A 162 -5.61 6.39 -9.49
N TYR A 163 -4.80 5.99 -10.49
CA TYR A 163 -5.27 5.45 -11.76
C TYR A 163 -4.61 4.09 -12.07
N PRO A 164 -5.03 3.01 -11.40
CA PRO A 164 -4.43 1.68 -11.58
C PRO A 164 -4.60 1.11 -12.99
N GLU A 165 -5.55 1.61 -13.78
CA GLU A 165 -5.75 1.23 -15.17
C GLU A 165 -4.51 1.53 -16.02
N TYR A 166 -3.70 2.51 -15.64
CA TYR A 166 -2.44 2.79 -16.33
C TYR A 166 -1.48 1.60 -16.24
N LEU A 167 -1.31 1.04 -15.04
CA LEU A 167 -0.51 -0.16 -14.83
C LEU A 167 -1.05 -1.37 -15.64
N ILE A 168 -2.38 -1.55 -15.64
CA ILE A 168 -3.04 -2.64 -16.37
C ILE A 168 -2.82 -2.47 -17.88
N ASN A 169 -2.92 -1.25 -18.39
CA ASN A 169 -2.75 -0.96 -19.81
C ASN A 169 -1.28 -1.13 -20.24
N LEU A 170 -0.33 -0.66 -19.44
CA LEU A 170 1.09 -0.92 -19.69
C LEU A 170 1.41 -2.42 -19.72
N ALA A 171 0.83 -3.21 -18.82
CA ALA A 171 1.03 -4.65 -18.80
C ALA A 171 0.48 -5.38 -20.04
N LYS A 172 -0.43 -4.75 -20.79
CA LYS A 172 -1.01 -5.26 -22.04
C LYS A 172 -0.31 -4.73 -23.28
N ASP A 173 0.62 -3.78 -23.13
CA ASP A 173 1.36 -3.22 -24.27
C ASP A 173 2.33 -4.27 -24.82
N PRO A 174 2.30 -4.57 -26.14
CA PRO A 174 3.16 -5.57 -26.75
C PRO A 174 4.65 -5.21 -26.75
N PHE A 175 5.01 -3.96 -26.51
CA PHE A 175 6.40 -3.50 -26.41
C PHE A 175 6.93 -3.58 -24.97
N VAL A 176 6.10 -3.89 -24.00
CA VAL A 176 6.46 -3.98 -22.58
C VAL A 176 6.58 -5.44 -22.15
N THR A 177 7.69 -5.79 -21.53
CA THR A 177 7.87 -7.13 -20.94
C THR A 177 7.16 -7.18 -19.60
N THR A 178 6.13 -8.02 -19.50
CA THR A 178 5.32 -8.15 -18.28
C THR A 178 5.70 -9.41 -17.51
N TYR A 179 5.97 -9.24 -16.22
CA TYR A 179 6.16 -10.32 -15.26
C TYR A 179 5.04 -10.34 -14.22
N GLU A 180 4.80 -11.50 -13.66
CA GLU A 180 3.92 -11.67 -12.50
C GLU A 180 4.73 -12.11 -11.27
N LEU A 181 4.48 -11.50 -10.12
CA LEU A 181 4.90 -11.99 -8.80
C LEU A 181 3.68 -12.51 -8.08
N ASN A 182 3.48 -13.82 -8.09
CA ASN A 182 2.28 -14.46 -7.56
C ASN A 182 2.54 -15.40 -6.36
N GLU A 183 3.72 -15.43 -5.80
CA GLU A 183 4.06 -16.18 -4.59
C GLU A 183 3.75 -15.36 -3.34
N ASN A 184 2.76 -15.77 -2.55
CA ASN A 184 2.37 -15.04 -1.32
C ASN A 184 3.06 -15.62 -0.09
N TYR A 185 3.93 -14.84 0.52
CA TYR A 185 4.75 -15.23 1.69
C TYR A 185 4.18 -14.77 3.04
N ARG A 186 3.01 -14.13 3.07
CA ARG A 186 2.40 -13.57 4.28
C ARG A 186 1.20 -14.36 4.76
N ASN A 187 0.23 -14.55 3.89
CA ASN A 187 -1.08 -15.02 4.28
C ASN A 187 -1.13 -16.55 4.39
N ALA A 188 -1.83 -17.05 5.38
CA ALA A 188 -2.23 -18.44 5.44
C ALA A 188 -3.25 -18.75 4.31
N THR A 189 -3.34 -20.01 3.91
CA THR A 189 -4.13 -20.45 2.74
C THR A 189 -5.59 -20.01 2.79
N SER A 190 -6.27 -20.19 3.93
CA SER A 190 -7.69 -19.82 4.06
C SER A 190 -7.92 -18.31 3.94
N ILE A 191 -6.99 -17.50 4.43
CA ILE A 191 -7.07 -16.03 4.35
C ILE A 191 -6.88 -15.58 2.91
N LEU A 192 -5.87 -16.11 2.21
CA LEU A 192 -5.64 -15.78 0.81
C LEU A 192 -6.82 -16.19 -0.06
N THR A 193 -7.40 -17.38 0.17
CA THR A 193 -8.62 -17.83 -0.52
C THR A 193 -9.78 -16.87 -0.27
N TYR A 194 -9.98 -16.42 0.96
CA TYR A 194 -11.02 -15.44 1.29
C TYR A 194 -10.80 -14.11 0.57
N ALA A 195 -9.56 -13.58 0.58
CA ALA A 195 -9.20 -12.35 -0.11
C ALA A 195 -9.43 -12.45 -1.63
N LYS A 196 -9.06 -13.58 -2.25
CA LYS A 196 -9.33 -13.86 -3.67
C LYS A 196 -10.82 -13.82 -4.01
N ASN A 197 -11.66 -14.40 -3.17
CA ASN A 197 -13.10 -14.38 -3.36
C ASN A 197 -13.69 -12.95 -3.30
N ILE A 198 -13.13 -12.06 -2.47
CA ILE A 198 -13.52 -10.66 -2.42
C ILE A 198 -13.27 -9.98 -3.76
N ILE A 199 -12.09 -10.17 -4.34
CA ILE A 199 -11.67 -9.43 -5.54
C ILE A 199 -12.11 -10.10 -6.86
N MET A 200 -12.34 -11.40 -6.86
CA MET A 200 -12.68 -12.17 -8.07
C MET A 200 -13.90 -11.62 -8.81
N THR A 201 -14.88 -11.09 -8.09
CA THR A 201 -16.10 -10.51 -8.66
C THR A 201 -15.92 -9.09 -9.20
N ALA A 202 -14.71 -8.52 -9.12
CA ALA A 202 -14.39 -7.19 -9.63
C ALA A 202 -14.09 -7.14 -11.14
N GLY A 203 -13.95 -8.30 -11.79
CA GLY A 203 -13.67 -8.43 -13.22
C GLY A 203 -12.42 -9.26 -13.50
N TYR A 204 -12.22 -9.59 -14.79
CA TYR A 204 -11.13 -10.47 -15.23
C TYR A 204 -9.74 -9.92 -14.85
N ASP A 205 -9.49 -8.63 -15.09
CA ASP A 205 -8.21 -8.00 -14.80
C ASP A 205 -7.87 -7.99 -13.30
N TYR A 206 -8.87 -8.19 -12.43
CA TYR A 206 -8.70 -8.23 -10.98
C TYR A 206 -8.58 -9.65 -10.41
N ARG A 207 -8.46 -10.66 -11.28
CA ARG A 207 -8.25 -12.03 -10.83
C ARG A 207 -6.90 -12.16 -10.12
N ASP A 208 -6.93 -12.67 -8.89
CA ASP A 208 -5.72 -12.92 -8.12
C ASP A 208 -5.24 -14.36 -8.33
N THR A 209 -4.08 -14.49 -8.97
CA THR A 209 -3.42 -15.78 -9.28
C THR A 209 -2.44 -16.22 -8.19
N SER A 210 -2.30 -15.46 -7.09
CA SER A 210 -1.29 -15.73 -6.08
C SER A 210 -1.40 -17.10 -5.41
N THR A 211 -0.26 -17.66 -5.02
CA THR A 211 -0.14 -18.97 -4.37
C THR A 211 0.40 -18.81 -2.95
N PRO A 212 -0.23 -19.42 -1.92
CA PRO A 212 0.27 -19.32 -0.56
C PRO A 212 1.53 -20.18 -0.37
N MET A 213 2.64 -19.57 0.06
CA MET A 213 3.94 -20.24 0.19
C MET A 213 4.24 -20.73 1.61
N ARG A 214 3.45 -20.32 2.61
CA ARG A 214 3.76 -20.62 4.02
C ARG A 214 3.41 -22.05 4.45
N GLY A 215 2.56 -22.78 3.73
CA GLY A 215 2.09 -24.11 4.12
C GLY A 215 1.19 -24.12 5.36
N ILE A 216 0.64 -22.97 5.78
CA ILE A 216 -0.22 -22.81 6.96
C ILE A 216 -1.67 -22.64 6.50
N SER A 217 -2.58 -23.46 7.07
CA SER A 217 -4.02 -23.36 6.77
C SER A 217 -4.61 -22.02 7.18
N GLY A 218 -4.35 -21.57 8.42
CA GLY A 218 -4.94 -20.37 9.00
C GLY A 218 -6.41 -20.51 9.37
N LYS A 219 -7.01 -19.39 9.84
CA LYS A 219 -8.41 -19.38 10.28
C LYS A 219 -9.12 -18.13 9.74
N VAL A 220 -10.29 -18.32 9.12
CA VAL A 220 -11.20 -17.24 8.74
C VAL A 220 -12.53 -17.44 9.44
N ILE A 221 -13.03 -16.39 10.09
CA ILE A 221 -14.38 -16.32 10.67
C ILE A 221 -15.11 -15.25 9.88
N PRO A 222 -15.85 -15.63 8.83
CA PRO A 222 -16.59 -14.70 8.01
C PRO A 222 -17.91 -14.33 8.67
N ASP A 223 -18.42 -13.15 8.30
CA ASP A 223 -19.82 -12.78 8.56
C ASP A 223 -20.25 -12.72 10.02
N LEU A 224 -19.30 -12.54 10.94
CA LEU A 224 -19.64 -12.36 12.36
C LEU A 224 -20.41 -11.06 12.55
N GLU A 225 -21.50 -11.07 13.31
CA GLU A 225 -22.22 -9.84 13.63
C GLU A 225 -21.30 -8.91 14.45
N TYR A 226 -21.22 -7.63 14.03
CA TYR A 226 -20.40 -6.65 14.75
C TYR A 226 -20.95 -6.39 16.14
N ASN A 227 -20.17 -6.75 17.15
CA ASN A 227 -20.46 -6.49 18.54
C ASN A 227 -19.17 -6.01 19.25
N PRO A 228 -19.00 -4.71 19.46
CA PRO A 228 -17.79 -4.16 20.05
C PRO A 228 -17.54 -4.64 21.48
N GLN A 229 -18.60 -4.93 22.27
CA GLN A 229 -18.49 -5.46 23.62
C GLN A 229 -17.95 -6.91 23.59
N ALA A 230 -18.43 -7.74 22.67
CA ALA A 230 -17.93 -9.10 22.51
C ALA A 230 -16.46 -9.11 22.09
N ILE A 231 -16.07 -8.23 21.16
CA ILE A 231 -14.67 -8.05 20.75
C ILE A 231 -13.79 -7.65 21.95
N ALA A 232 -14.21 -6.63 22.71
CA ALA A 232 -13.44 -6.16 23.86
C ALA A 232 -13.34 -7.23 24.95
N LYS A 233 -14.42 -7.99 25.20
CA LYS A 233 -14.42 -9.09 26.17
C LYS A 233 -13.41 -10.18 25.79
N THR A 234 -13.33 -10.55 24.50
CA THR A 234 -12.34 -11.51 24.02
C THR A 234 -10.92 -11.06 24.36
N PHE A 235 -10.60 -9.79 24.21
CA PHE A 235 -9.30 -9.23 24.58
C PHE A 235 -9.10 -9.15 26.10
N ALA A 236 -10.15 -8.78 26.85
CA ALA A 236 -10.06 -8.68 28.33
C ALA A 236 -9.73 -10.03 29.00
N ASP A 237 -10.13 -11.16 28.37
CA ASP A 237 -9.81 -12.49 28.83
C ASP A 237 -8.37 -12.94 28.45
N MET A 238 -7.65 -12.18 27.61
CA MET A 238 -6.25 -12.45 27.23
C MET A 238 -5.29 -11.95 28.30
N LYS A 239 -4.20 -12.70 28.52
CA LYS A 239 -3.13 -12.29 29.44
C LYS A 239 -1.98 -11.58 28.74
N ASP A 240 -1.76 -11.87 27.45
CA ASP A 240 -0.64 -11.38 26.64
C ASP A 240 -0.96 -11.51 25.16
N GLY A 241 -0.07 -11.04 24.27
CA GLY A 241 -0.20 -11.18 22.82
C GLY A 241 -1.10 -10.13 22.16
N PHE A 242 -1.36 -9.02 22.83
CA PHE A 242 -2.15 -7.90 22.26
C PHE A 242 -1.52 -7.31 21.01
N GLY A 243 -0.19 -7.23 20.95
CA GLY A 243 0.56 -6.73 19.82
C GLY A 243 0.39 -7.53 18.51
N GLU A 244 -0.12 -8.76 18.62
CA GLU A 244 -0.40 -9.66 17.50
C GLU A 244 -1.70 -9.29 16.75
N TRP A 245 -2.47 -8.29 17.22
CA TRP A 245 -3.80 -8.00 16.74
C TRP A 245 -3.93 -6.61 16.12
N PHE A 246 -4.52 -6.57 14.92
CA PHE A 246 -5.08 -5.35 14.34
C PHE A 246 -6.62 -5.40 14.38
N ILE A 247 -7.22 -4.26 14.72
CA ILE A 247 -8.64 -3.98 14.46
C ILE A 247 -8.68 -2.94 13.35
N LEU A 248 -9.09 -3.36 12.17
CA LEU A 248 -9.18 -2.51 10.99
C LEU A 248 -10.58 -1.96 10.82
N THR A 249 -10.69 -0.65 10.70
CA THR A 249 -11.97 0.05 10.54
C THR A 249 -12.04 0.77 9.19
N ARG A 250 -13.26 1.06 8.75
CA ARG A 250 -13.48 1.84 7.52
C ARG A 250 -13.35 3.34 7.74
N THR A 251 -13.63 3.83 8.96
CA THR A 251 -13.66 5.26 9.32
C THR A 251 -13.02 5.54 10.67
N ASN A 252 -12.59 6.80 10.87
CA ASN A 252 -12.08 7.25 12.17
C ASN A 252 -13.14 7.21 13.28
N ALA A 253 -14.42 7.43 12.95
CA ALA A 253 -15.50 7.32 13.94
C ALA A 253 -15.61 5.89 14.50
N GLN A 254 -15.38 4.87 13.68
CA GLN A 254 -15.35 3.47 14.16
C GLN A 254 -14.11 3.20 15.02
N ILE A 255 -12.97 3.87 14.79
CA ILE A 255 -11.82 3.81 15.70
C ILE A 255 -12.24 4.32 17.08
N ASP A 256 -12.89 5.49 17.14
CA ASP A 256 -13.31 6.09 18.41
C ASP A 256 -14.35 5.22 19.14
N GLU A 257 -15.28 4.63 18.42
CA GLU A 257 -16.28 3.71 18.98
C GLU A 257 -15.61 2.51 19.66
N ILE A 258 -14.77 1.76 18.92
CA ILE A 258 -14.14 0.55 19.47
C ILE A 258 -13.12 0.89 20.56
N ALA A 259 -12.36 1.97 20.43
CA ALA A 259 -11.41 2.43 21.43
C ALA A 259 -12.07 2.73 22.77
N ASN A 260 -13.24 3.40 22.75
CA ASN A 260 -14.02 3.67 23.96
C ASN A 260 -14.52 2.37 24.64
N VAL A 261 -14.83 1.35 23.87
CA VAL A 261 -15.23 0.05 24.41
C VAL A 261 -14.03 -0.70 24.98
N LEU A 262 -12.91 -0.80 24.24
CA LEU A 262 -11.65 -1.41 24.72
C LEU A 262 -11.20 -0.79 26.04
N LYS A 263 -11.24 0.54 26.15
CA LYS A 263 -10.88 1.28 27.37
C LYS A 263 -11.75 0.87 28.57
N ARG A 264 -13.07 0.71 28.37
CA ARG A 264 -13.99 0.29 29.45
C ARG A 264 -13.73 -1.13 29.95
N TYR A 265 -13.16 -1.99 29.09
CA TYR A 265 -12.79 -3.37 29.44
C TYR A 265 -11.34 -3.50 29.90
N GLY A 266 -10.58 -2.39 30.02
CA GLY A 266 -9.18 -2.41 30.46
C GLY A 266 -8.21 -3.05 29.49
N VAL A 267 -8.60 -3.17 28.21
CA VAL A 267 -7.72 -3.74 27.15
C VAL A 267 -6.66 -2.73 26.75
N PRO A 268 -5.37 -3.09 26.72
CA PRO A 268 -4.32 -2.21 26.22
C PRO A 268 -4.42 -2.06 24.70
N PHE A 269 -4.49 -0.83 24.20
CA PHE A 269 -4.58 -0.54 22.77
C PHE A 269 -3.93 0.78 22.38
N ASP A 270 -3.57 0.89 21.11
CA ASP A 270 -3.16 2.13 20.44
C ASP A 270 -4.08 2.42 19.26
N THR A 271 -4.35 3.70 19.03
CA THR A 271 -5.11 4.16 17.87
C THR A 271 -4.20 4.91 16.89
N PHE A 272 -4.43 4.69 15.58
CA PHE A 272 -3.65 5.31 14.52
C PHE A 272 -4.60 6.02 13.54
N LYS A 273 -4.69 7.34 13.68
CA LYS A 273 -5.42 8.21 12.74
C LYS A 273 -4.40 8.96 11.89
N ARG A 274 -4.59 8.98 10.57
CA ARG A 274 -3.63 9.41 9.53
C ARG A 274 -2.96 10.78 9.78
N ALA A 275 -3.56 11.67 10.54
CA ALA A 275 -3.08 13.04 10.79
C ALA A 275 -2.24 13.22 12.06
N GLN A 276 -1.97 12.18 12.85
CA GLN A 276 -1.53 12.34 14.24
C GLN A 276 -0.14 11.80 14.58
N LEU A 277 0.53 11.08 13.67
CA LEU A 277 1.79 10.39 14.01
C LEU A 277 2.87 10.63 12.96
N ASP A 278 4.07 10.99 13.41
CA ASP A 278 5.25 10.85 12.58
C ASP A 278 5.66 9.37 12.44
N ASN A 279 6.51 9.08 11.45
CA ASN A 279 6.92 7.70 11.16
C ASN A 279 7.69 7.03 12.31
N LYS A 280 8.41 7.80 13.15
CA LYS A 280 9.19 7.25 14.27
C LYS A 280 8.26 6.83 15.40
N GLU A 281 7.27 7.66 15.72
CA GLU A 281 6.26 7.36 16.74
C GLU A 281 5.37 6.17 16.29
N LEU A 282 4.97 6.13 15.02
CA LEU A 282 4.25 5.00 14.43
C LEU A 282 5.04 3.70 14.63
N ASN A 283 6.31 3.67 14.20
CA ASN A 283 7.16 2.49 14.31
C ASN A 283 7.40 2.06 15.76
N LYS A 284 7.49 3.00 16.69
CA LYS A 284 7.62 2.71 18.12
C LYS A 284 6.35 2.04 18.65
N LYS A 285 5.18 2.67 18.45
CA LYS A 285 3.90 2.15 18.92
C LYS A 285 3.52 0.82 18.28
N MET A 286 3.91 0.59 17.03
CA MET A 286 3.67 -0.70 16.36
C MET A 286 4.40 -1.88 17.04
N LYS A 287 5.47 -1.62 17.80
CA LYS A 287 6.24 -2.65 18.54
C LYS A 287 5.72 -2.91 19.96
N GLU A 288 4.85 -2.07 20.49
CA GLU A 288 4.27 -2.22 21.82
C GLU A 288 3.30 -3.40 21.87
N ASN A 289 3.15 -4.03 23.04
CA ASN A 289 2.21 -5.13 23.23
C ASN A 289 0.78 -4.61 23.50
N THR A 290 0.21 -3.95 22.52
CA THR A 290 -1.12 -3.35 22.55
C THR A 290 -1.90 -3.72 21.29
N VAL A 291 -3.23 -3.82 21.38
CA VAL A 291 -4.08 -3.99 20.18
C VAL A 291 -4.00 -2.73 19.31
N LYS A 292 -3.70 -2.88 18.03
CA LYS A 292 -3.60 -1.74 17.10
C LYS A 292 -4.93 -1.49 16.43
N VAL A 293 -5.52 -0.32 16.67
CA VAL A 293 -6.80 0.10 16.09
C VAL A 293 -6.54 1.17 15.03
N LEU A 294 -6.79 0.87 13.77
CA LEU A 294 -6.43 1.74 12.65
C LEU A 294 -7.43 1.62 11.49
N THR A 295 -7.45 2.60 10.60
CA THR A 295 -8.23 2.47 9.37
C THR A 295 -7.55 1.49 8.41
N ILE A 296 -8.33 0.89 7.50
CA ILE A 296 -7.78 0.03 6.44
C ILE A 296 -6.74 0.79 5.59
N HIS A 297 -6.96 2.09 5.34
CA HIS A 297 -6.00 2.92 4.60
C HIS A 297 -4.67 3.08 5.34
N THR A 298 -4.72 3.30 6.66
CA THR A 298 -3.51 3.40 7.50
C THR A 298 -2.78 2.05 7.59
N ALA A 299 -3.51 0.94 7.50
CA ALA A 299 -2.95 -0.41 7.54
C ALA A 299 -2.25 -0.84 6.24
N LYS A 300 -2.36 -0.06 5.14
CA LYS A 300 -1.67 -0.40 3.89
C LYS A 300 -0.15 -0.45 4.13
N GLY A 301 0.49 -1.52 3.68
CA GLY A 301 1.91 -1.81 3.95
C GLY A 301 2.17 -2.58 5.26
N LEU A 302 1.28 -2.48 6.26
CA LEU A 302 1.42 -3.17 7.55
C LEU A 302 0.84 -4.59 7.51
N GLU A 303 1.13 -5.39 8.56
CA GLU A 303 0.58 -6.74 8.73
C GLU A 303 0.51 -7.12 10.22
N ALA A 304 -0.38 -8.04 10.56
CA ALA A 304 -0.50 -8.61 11.90
C ALA A 304 -0.81 -10.11 11.83
N ASN A 305 -0.51 -10.85 12.88
CA ASN A 305 -0.85 -12.26 12.94
C ASN A 305 -2.38 -12.45 12.89
N ASN A 306 -3.11 -11.61 13.59
CA ASN A 306 -4.57 -11.69 13.69
C ASN A 306 -5.21 -10.35 13.33
N VAL A 307 -6.26 -10.37 12.55
CA VAL A 307 -6.97 -9.17 12.11
C VAL A 307 -8.47 -9.29 12.30
N ILE A 308 -9.07 -8.26 12.87
CA ILE A 308 -10.52 -8.07 12.90
C ILE A 308 -10.86 -6.92 11.95
N VAL A 309 -11.78 -7.14 11.01
CA VAL A 309 -12.21 -6.12 10.04
C VAL A 309 -13.62 -5.64 10.39
N ILE A 310 -13.81 -4.33 10.52
CA ILE A 310 -15.07 -3.68 10.87
C ILE A 310 -15.51 -2.74 9.74
N GLY A 311 -16.75 -2.88 9.28
CA GLY A 311 -17.38 -1.93 8.38
C GLY A 311 -16.95 -1.96 6.92
N ALA A 312 -16.21 -2.97 6.49
CA ALA A 312 -15.84 -3.16 5.08
C ALA A 312 -17.08 -3.51 4.23
N LYS A 313 -17.05 -3.11 2.97
CA LYS A 313 -18.15 -3.20 2.00
C LYS A 313 -17.66 -3.77 0.68
N PHE A 314 -18.60 -4.20 -0.20
CA PHE A 314 -18.27 -4.88 -1.46
C PHE A 314 -19.07 -4.36 -2.66
N TYR A 315 -19.72 -3.20 -2.56
CA TYR A 315 -20.70 -2.75 -3.56
C TYR A 315 -20.07 -2.18 -4.85
N ASN A 316 -18.81 -1.79 -4.84
CA ASN A 316 -18.08 -1.33 -6.02
C ASN A 316 -16.64 -1.82 -6.03
N LEU A 317 -15.90 -1.56 -7.12
CA LEU A 317 -14.51 -1.98 -7.29
C LEU A 317 -13.60 -1.42 -6.19
N GLU A 318 -13.69 -0.14 -5.86
CA GLU A 318 -12.85 0.50 -4.85
C GLU A 318 -13.05 -0.13 -3.47
N GLU A 319 -14.30 -0.35 -3.04
CA GLU A 319 -14.60 -1.02 -1.77
C GLU A 319 -14.12 -2.49 -1.76
N ARG A 320 -14.11 -3.16 -2.91
CA ARG A 320 -13.50 -4.50 -3.02
C ARG A 320 -11.99 -4.46 -2.89
N CYS A 321 -11.31 -3.50 -3.49
CA CYS A 321 -9.87 -3.29 -3.32
C CYS A 321 -9.54 -2.97 -1.85
N ILE A 322 -10.32 -2.09 -1.19
CA ILE A 322 -10.16 -1.77 0.23
C ILE A 322 -10.35 -3.03 1.08
N SER A 323 -11.35 -3.84 0.79
CA SER A 323 -11.63 -5.10 1.49
C SER A 323 -10.55 -6.16 1.23
N TYR A 324 -10.02 -6.25 0.01
CA TYR A 324 -8.88 -7.11 -0.32
C TYR A 324 -7.63 -6.70 0.46
N VAL A 325 -7.33 -5.39 0.53
CA VAL A 325 -6.24 -4.88 1.37
C VAL A 325 -6.45 -5.27 2.82
N ALA A 326 -7.65 -5.07 3.38
CA ALA A 326 -7.94 -5.43 4.77
C ALA A 326 -7.71 -6.92 5.05
N ALA A 327 -8.21 -7.82 4.20
CA ALA A 327 -8.05 -9.26 4.36
C ALA A 327 -6.59 -9.68 4.27
N THR A 328 -5.82 -9.13 3.33
CA THR A 328 -4.40 -9.46 3.12
C THR A 328 -3.45 -8.88 4.19
N ARG A 329 -3.95 -8.14 5.17
CA ARG A 329 -3.15 -7.72 6.35
C ARG A 329 -2.98 -8.86 7.35
N ALA A 330 -3.87 -9.84 7.36
CA ALA A 330 -3.83 -10.97 8.30
C ALA A 330 -2.82 -12.05 7.86
N ARG A 331 -2.02 -12.53 8.80
CA ARG A 331 -1.08 -13.63 8.55
C ARG A 331 -1.72 -15.01 8.85
N ASN A 332 -2.37 -15.15 10.00
CA ASN A 332 -2.82 -16.43 10.55
C ASN A 332 -4.32 -16.50 10.81
N GLN A 333 -4.94 -15.39 11.24
CA GLN A 333 -6.37 -15.35 11.56
C GLN A 333 -7.02 -14.08 11.04
N LEU A 334 -8.19 -14.24 10.44
CA LEU A 334 -9.03 -13.14 9.96
C LEU A 334 -10.45 -13.32 10.55
N ILE A 335 -10.94 -12.28 11.22
CA ILE A 335 -12.32 -12.17 11.67
C ILE A 335 -12.96 -11.04 10.87
N TRP A 336 -14.01 -11.38 10.13
CA TRP A 336 -14.72 -10.43 9.28
C TRP A 336 -16.09 -10.14 9.87
N THR A 337 -16.36 -8.86 10.23
CA THR A 337 -17.64 -8.50 10.84
C THR A 337 -18.59 -7.86 9.84
N LYS A 338 -19.86 -8.19 9.96
CA LYS A 338 -20.98 -7.51 9.29
C LYS A 338 -21.56 -6.45 10.19
N MET A 339 -21.71 -5.23 9.68
CA MET A 339 -22.49 -4.19 10.35
C MET A 339 -23.97 -4.54 10.20
N SER A 340 -24.65 -4.87 11.29
CA SER A 340 -26.11 -4.97 11.28
C SER A 340 -26.66 -3.56 11.06
N TYR A 341 -27.29 -3.32 9.92
CA TYR A 341 -28.15 -2.14 9.75
C TYR A 341 -29.39 -2.35 10.63
N ARG A 342 -29.33 -1.98 11.90
CA ARG A 342 -30.58 -1.67 12.62
C ARG A 342 -31.26 -0.58 11.80
N LYS A 343 -32.39 -0.91 11.16
CA LYS A 343 -33.32 0.09 10.66
C LYS A 343 -33.57 1.02 11.85
N VAL A 344 -33.01 2.21 11.83
CA VAL A 344 -33.46 3.31 12.65
C VAL A 344 -34.91 3.50 12.16
N ALA A 345 -35.86 3.01 12.93
CA ALA A 345 -37.25 3.29 12.71
C ALA A 345 -37.34 4.82 12.76
N LEU A 346 -37.50 5.45 11.61
CA LEU A 346 -37.92 6.83 11.51
C LEU A 346 -39.27 6.85 12.26
N GLN A 347 -39.27 7.27 13.52
CA GLN A 347 -40.46 7.76 14.17
C GLN A 347 -40.90 8.95 13.34
N LYS A 348 -41.90 8.70 12.47
CA LYS A 348 -42.71 9.74 11.88
C LYS A 348 -43.37 10.50 13.02
N THR A 349 -42.79 11.60 13.44
CA THR A 349 -43.52 12.63 14.14
C THR A 349 -44.42 13.31 13.11
N THR A 350 -45.57 12.71 12.87
CA THR A 350 -46.71 13.44 12.32
C THR A 350 -47.17 14.42 13.41
N ASN A 351 -46.86 15.68 13.24
CA ASN A 351 -47.64 16.77 13.83
C ASN A 351 -47.45 17.99 12.90
N TRP A 352 -48.27 18.02 11.86
CA TRP A 352 -48.71 19.25 11.20
C TRP A 352 -50.23 19.26 11.30
N GLU A 353 -50.75 19.73 12.41
CA GLU A 353 -52.06 20.34 12.55
C GLU A 353 -51.98 21.40 13.65
N LYS A 354 -51.81 22.64 13.22
CA LYS A 354 -52.63 23.83 13.49
C LYS A 354 -51.88 25.07 12.98
#